data_4a4382cd6c6eaabc0bb2edaabde4337d
#
_entry.id   4a4382cd6c6eaabc0bb2edaabde4337d
#
_cell.length_a   1.000
_cell.length_b   1.000
_cell.length_c   1.000
_cell.angle_alpha   90.00
_cell.angle_beta   90.00
_cell.angle_gamma   90.00
#
_symmetry.space_group_name_H-M   'P 1'
#
loop_
_entity.id
_entity.type
_entity.pdbx_description
1 polymer ?
#
loop_
_entity_poly.entity_id
_entity_poly.type
_entity_poly.pdbx_seq_one_letter_code
_entity_poly.pdbx_strand_id
1 'polypeptide(L)'
;GAVIIWLTGWRWVDSALAVAIGFMVFPRTWVLLRECINLLLEGVPPGMSLSAVRDAIAGTDGVASVHDIHLWAITQKQPLLTGHVVLAAGADGETLRLEIERGLQEDFDLHHTTLQVERSDRSEQEHIH
;
A
#
# COMPACT_ATOMS: atom_id res chain seq x y z
N GLY A 1 5.02 22.85 -35.88
CA GLY A 1 4.34 22.32 -37.07
C GLY A 1 4.19 23.34 -38.19
N ALA A 2 3.52 24.49 -37.96
CA ALA A 2 3.09 25.42 -39.03
C ALA A 2 4.24 25.92 -39.92
N VAL A 3 5.39 26.29 -39.39
CA VAL A 3 6.57 26.78 -40.15
C VAL A 3 7.13 25.71 -41.07
N ILE A 4 7.20 24.46 -40.61
CA ILE A 4 7.73 23.34 -41.40
C ILE A 4 6.75 23.02 -42.54
N ILE A 5 5.47 23.02 -42.30
CA ILE A 5 4.43 22.78 -43.29
C ILE A 5 4.47 23.88 -44.37
N TRP A 6 4.65 25.14 -43.96
CA TRP A 6 4.72 26.27 -44.89
C TRP A 6 5.96 26.22 -45.78
N LEU A 7 7.12 25.75 -45.26
CA LEU A 7 8.38 25.66 -46.00
C LEU A 7 8.48 24.40 -46.86
N THR A 8 7.94 23.25 -46.41
CA THR A 8 8.15 21.95 -47.06
C THR A 8 6.90 21.38 -47.73
N GLY A 9 5.71 21.89 -47.42
CA GLY A 9 4.43 21.33 -47.87
C GLY A 9 4.06 19.97 -47.22
N TRP A 10 4.82 19.48 -46.23
CA TRP A 10 4.64 18.16 -45.64
C TRP A 10 3.52 18.17 -44.58
N ARG A 11 2.30 17.98 -45.03
CA ARG A 11 1.12 17.99 -44.16
C ARG A 11 1.07 16.84 -43.13
N TRP A 12 1.76 15.73 -43.39
CA TRP A 12 1.86 14.59 -42.51
C TRP A 12 2.67 14.85 -41.22
N VAL A 13 3.52 15.87 -41.20
CA VAL A 13 4.40 16.22 -40.08
C VAL A 13 3.60 16.54 -38.82
N ASP A 14 2.46 17.20 -38.97
CA ASP A 14 1.60 17.56 -37.86
C ASP A 14 0.99 16.31 -37.19
N SER A 15 0.49 15.37 -38.00
CA SER A 15 -0.02 14.09 -37.52
C SER A 15 1.06 13.23 -36.88
N ALA A 16 2.26 13.21 -37.42
CA ALA A 16 3.40 12.48 -36.87
C ALA A 16 3.83 13.06 -35.50
N LEU A 17 3.86 14.39 -35.38
CA LEU A 17 4.14 15.05 -34.11
C LEU A 17 3.08 14.75 -33.05
N ALA A 18 1.79 14.78 -33.42
CA ALA A 18 0.71 14.44 -32.52
C ALA A 18 0.83 13.00 -31.99
N VAL A 19 1.12 12.05 -32.89
CA VAL A 19 1.37 10.64 -32.52
C VAL A 19 2.58 10.51 -31.60
N ALA A 20 3.68 11.18 -31.92
CA ALA A 20 4.90 11.15 -31.10
C ALA A 20 4.67 11.70 -29.70
N ILE A 21 3.91 12.79 -29.54
CA ILE A 21 3.51 13.34 -28.25
C ILE A 21 2.62 12.34 -27.51
N GLY A 22 1.67 11.72 -28.19
CA GLY A 22 0.82 10.68 -27.61
C GLY A 22 1.63 9.52 -27.04
N PHE A 23 2.60 9.00 -27.80
CA PHE A 23 3.50 7.94 -27.32
C PHE A 23 4.39 8.37 -26.16
N MET A 24 4.80 9.63 -26.10
CA MET A 24 5.60 10.16 -24.99
C MET A 24 4.78 10.32 -23.69
N VAL A 25 3.52 10.73 -23.81
CA VAL A 25 2.65 10.99 -22.64
C VAL A 25 2.01 9.70 -22.12
N PHE A 26 1.63 8.78 -23.01
CA PHE A 26 0.89 7.58 -22.68
C PHE A 26 1.49 6.72 -21.55
N PRO A 27 2.80 6.39 -21.53
CA PRO A 27 3.37 5.54 -20.49
C PRO A 27 3.21 6.16 -19.09
N ARG A 28 3.42 7.47 -18.97
CA ARG A 28 3.32 8.17 -17.69
C ARG A 28 1.87 8.24 -17.20
N THR A 29 0.94 8.50 -18.11
CA THR A 29 -0.50 8.49 -17.82
C THR A 29 -0.96 7.09 -17.39
N TRP A 30 -0.44 6.04 -18.01
CA TRP A 30 -0.75 4.66 -17.67
C TRP A 30 -0.29 4.28 -16.25
N VAL A 31 0.93 4.69 -15.87
CA VAL A 31 1.46 4.48 -14.50
C VAL A 31 0.56 5.19 -13.49
N LEU A 32 0.25 6.47 -13.73
CA LEU A 32 -0.61 7.25 -12.83
C LEU A 32 -2.02 6.62 -12.69
N LEU A 33 -2.60 6.15 -13.80
CA LEU A 33 -3.89 5.48 -13.79
C LEU A 33 -3.86 4.21 -12.92
N ARG A 34 -2.82 3.38 -13.06
CA ARG A 34 -2.66 2.18 -12.22
C ARG A 34 -2.53 2.51 -10.74
N GLU A 35 -1.76 3.54 -10.40
CA GLU A 35 -1.61 3.99 -9.01
C GLU A 35 -2.95 4.47 -8.44
N CYS A 36 -3.71 5.26 -9.20
CA CYS A 36 -5.03 5.71 -8.78
C CYS A 36 -6.01 4.53 -8.60
N ILE A 37 -6.01 3.56 -9.51
CA ILE A 37 -6.86 2.37 -9.40
C ILE A 37 -6.47 1.55 -8.17
N ASN A 38 -5.16 1.33 -7.93
CA ASN A 38 -4.70 0.60 -6.75
C ASN A 38 -5.14 1.28 -5.45
N LEU A 39 -5.06 2.61 -5.39
CA LEU A 39 -5.51 3.38 -4.24
C LEU A 39 -7.03 3.26 -4.01
N LEU A 40 -7.83 3.36 -5.08
CA LEU A 40 -9.30 3.25 -5.02
C LEU A 40 -9.77 1.83 -4.64
N LEU A 41 -8.98 0.82 -4.97
CA LEU A 41 -9.25 -0.58 -4.61
C LEU A 41 -8.65 -0.97 -3.26
N GLU A 42 -8.13 -0.01 -2.49
CA GLU A 42 -7.47 -0.26 -1.20
C GLU A 42 -6.36 -1.30 -1.29
N GLY A 43 -5.65 -1.32 -2.42
CA GLY A 43 -4.54 -2.23 -2.64
C GLY A 43 -3.33 -1.90 -1.77
N VAL A 44 -2.50 -2.92 -1.54
CA VAL A 44 -1.23 -2.73 -0.81
C VAL A 44 -0.37 -1.69 -1.53
N PRO A 45 0.18 -0.71 -0.79
CA PRO A 45 1.01 0.34 -1.38
C PRO A 45 2.22 -0.23 -2.12
N PRO A 46 2.61 0.37 -3.27
CA PRO A 46 3.82 -0.03 -3.99
C PRO A 46 5.06 0.01 -3.08
N GLY A 47 5.85 -1.06 -3.12
CA GLY A 47 7.08 -1.18 -2.31
C GLY A 47 6.88 -1.76 -0.91
N MET A 48 5.64 -1.99 -0.47
CA MET A 48 5.33 -2.66 0.79
C MET A 48 4.91 -4.12 0.56
N SER A 49 5.18 -4.97 1.55
CA SER A 49 4.77 -6.38 1.54
C SER A 49 3.94 -6.68 2.79
N LEU A 50 2.68 -7.06 2.58
CA LEU A 50 1.78 -7.46 3.67
C LEU A 50 2.36 -8.64 4.47
N SER A 51 3.00 -9.61 3.79
CA SER A 51 3.63 -10.74 4.47
C SER A 51 4.80 -10.31 5.35
N ALA A 52 5.66 -9.40 4.87
CA ALA A 52 6.78 -8.90 5.67
C ALA A 52 6.31 -8.14 6.90
N VAL A 53 5.28 -7.30 6.77
CA VAL A 53 4.67 -6.59 7.91
C VAL A 53 4.06 -7.56 8.91
N ARG A 54 3.31 -8.57 8.42
CA ARG A 54 2.73 -9.62 9.28
C ARG A 54 3.81 -10.40 10.02
N ASP A 55 4.88 -10.78 9.34
CA ASP A 55 5.96 -11.59 9.91
C ASP A 55 6.74 -10.78 10.95
N ALA A 56 6.92 -9.47 10.76
CA ALA A 56 7.50 -8.56 11.74
C ALA A 56 6.65 -8.50 13.01
N ILE A 57 5.31 -8.32 12.90
CA ILE A 57 4.41 -8.33 14.05
C ILE A 57 4.45 -9.68 14.76
N ALA A 58 4.37 -10.78 14.00
CA ALA A 58 4.37 -12.13 14.56
C ALA A 58 5.71 -12.50 15.25
N GLY A 59 6.81 -11.86 14.85
CA GLY A 59 8.13 -12.05 15.44
C GLY A 59 8.37 -11.24 16.73
N THR A 60 7.45 -10.37 17.14
CA THR A 60 7.59 -9.59 18.37
C THR A 60 7.34 -10.46 19.61
N ASP A 61 8.23 -10.36 20.58
CA ASP A 61 8.12 -11.10 21.84
C ASP A 61 6.80 -10.77 22.54
N GLY A 62 6.02 -11.81 22.91
CA GLY A 62 4.71 -11.63 23.54
C GLY A 62 3.52 -11.73 22.57
N VAL A 63 3.77 -11.90 21.27
CA VAL A 63 2.75 -12.22 20.27
C VAL A 63 2.58 -13.73 20.19
N ALA A 64 1.33 -14.23 20.34
CA ALA A 64 1.00 -15.63 20.14
C ALA A 64 0.58 -15.92 18.69
N SER A 65 -0.26 -15.06 18.11
CA SER A 65 -0.67 -15.13 16.71
C SER A 65 -1.12 -13.77 16.19
N VAL A 66 -1.23 -13.66 14.87
CA VAL A 66 -1.65 -12.45 14.18
C VAL A 66 -2.63 -12.85 13.09
N HIS A 67 -3.78 -12.18 13.04
CA HIS A 67 -4.82 -12.46 12.04
C HIS A 67 -5.53 -11.18 11.59
N ASP A 68 -6.32 -11.27 10.51
CA ASP A 68 -7.12 -10.20 9.95
C ASP A 68 -6.33 -8.91 9.72
N ILE A 69 -5.14 -9.04 9.09
CA ILE A 69 -4.29 -7.92 8.77
C ILE A 69 -4.66 -7.32 7.42
N HIS A 70 -4.97 -6.04 7.43
CA HIS A 70 -5.22 -5.23 6.25
C HIS A 70 -4.20 -4.10 6.16
N LEU A 71 -3.63 -3.93 4.98
CA LEU A 71 -2.65 -2.89 4.66
C LEU A 71 -3.07 -2.20 3.37
N TRP A 72 -3.39 -0.92 3.46
CA TRP A 72 -3.77 -0.08 2.31
C TRP A 72 -3.18 1.33 2.44
N ALA A 73 -3.54 2.24 1.55
CA ALA A 73 -3.13 3.64 1.65
C ALA A 73 -4.29 4.59 1.39
N ILE A 74 -4.33 5.73 2.07
CA ILE A 74 -5.25 6.83 1.77
C ILE A 74 -4.66 7.74 0.68
N THR A 75 -3.35 7.90 0.69
CA THR A 75 -2.59 8.62 -0.34
C THR A 75 -1.34 7.80 -0.70
N GLN A 76 -0.65 8.16 -1.78
CA GLN A 76 0.60 7.47 -2.18
C GLN A 76 1.69 7.44 -1.09
N LYS A 77 1.57 8.29 -0.05
CA LYS A 77 2.57 8.44 1.02
C LYS A 77 2.03 8.16 2.41
N GLN A 78 0.80 7.69 2.52
CA GLN A 78 0.16 7.48 3.83
C GLN A 78 -0.44 6.08 3.91
N PRO A 79 0.40 5.06 4.17
CA PRO A 79 -0.05 3.71 4.42
C PRO A 79 -0.76 3.62 5.77
N LEU A 80 -1.75 2.74 5.84
CA LEU A 80 -2.50 2.38 7.04
C LEU A 80 -2.49 0.89 7.23
N LEU A 81 -2.46 0.48 8.49
CA LEU A 81 -2.55 -0.90 8.90
C LEU A 81 -3.67 -1.08 9.93
N THR A 82 -4.47 -2.11 9.74
CA THR A 82 -5.30 -2.67 10.80
C THR A 82 -4.99 -4.14 10.97
N GLY A 83 -5.21 -4.67 12.18
CA GLY A 83 -5.00 -6.09 12.41
C GLY A 83 -5.31 -6.50 13.85
N HIS A 84 -5.41 -7.80 14.04
CA HIS A 84 -5.65 -8.44 15.33
C HIS A 84 -4.38 -9.16 15.80
N VAL A 85 -3.99 -8.90 17.04
CA VAL A 85 -2.81 -9.47 17.68
C VAL A 85 -3.24 -10.22 18.92
N VAL A 86 -3.00 -11.52 18.94
CA VAL A 86 -3.28 -12.38 20.10
C VAL A 86 -2.07 -12.40 21.00
N LEU A 87 -2.29 -12.11 22.28
CA LEU A 87 -1.26 -12.09 23.32
C LEU A 87 -0.80 -13.50 23.68
N ALA A 88 0.49 -13.67 23.86
CA ALA A 88 1.05 -14.80 24.58
C ALA A 88 0.70 -14.73 26.07
N ALA A 89 0.71 -15.88 26.74
CA ALA A 89 0.38 -15.96 28.16
C ALA A 89 1.32 -15.10 29.01
N GLY A 90 0.75 -14.18 29.77
CA GLY A 90 1.49 -13.27 30.65
C GLY A 90 1.99 -11.97 30.00
N ALA A 91 1.79 -11.78 28.73
CA ALA A 91 2.16 -10.53 28.04
C ALA A 91 1.21 -9.38 28.45
N ASP A 92 1.77 -8.16 28.55
CA ASP A 92 1.01 -6.93 28.75
C ASP A 92 0.62 -6.31 27.40
N GLY A 93 -0.68 -6.23 27.15
CA GLY A 93 -1.19 -5.82 25.85
C GLY A 93 -0.87 -4.39 25.46
N GLU A 94 -0.81 -3.45 26.40
CA GLU A 94 -0.48 -2.05 26.10
C GLU A 94 1.00 -1.89 25.77
N THR A 95 1.87 -2.50 26.54
CA THR A 95 3.31 -2.48 26.29
C THR A 95 3.64 -3.12 24.93
N LEU A 96 3.04 -4.28 24.64
CA LEU A 96 3.23 -4.99 23.37
C LEU A 96 2.73 -4.17 22.17
N ARG A 97 1.54 -3.55 22.30
CA ARG A 97 1.00 -2.68 21.24
C ARG A 97 1.97 -1.56 20.89
N LEU A 98 2.51 -0.87 21.90
CA LEU A 98 3.45 0.22 21.70
C LEU A 98 4.79 -0.25 21.08
N GLU A 99 5.24 -1.44 21.43
CA GLU A 99 6.45 -2.04 20.86
C GLU A 99 6.26 -2.38 19.38
N ILE A 100 5.13 -3.01 19.03
CA ILE A 100 4.77 -3.31 17.64
C ILE A 100 4.65 -2.02 16.83
N GLU A 101 3.92 -1.02 17.32
CA GLU A 101 3.76 0.26 16.62
C GLU A 101 5.10 0.95 16.35
N ARG A 102 6.02 0.93 17.30
CA ARG A 102 7.36 1.48 17.12
C ARG A 102 8.16 0.71 16.07
N GLY A 103 8.17 -0.63 16.12
CA GLY A 103 8.85 -1.46 15.11
C GLY A 103 8.29 -1.24 13.70
N LEU A 104 6.95 -1.15 13.57
CA LEU A 104 6.30 -0.86 12.29
C LEU A 104 6.65 0.53 11.75
N GLN A 105 6.81 1.51 12.62
CA GLN A 105 7.23 2.85 12.23
C GLN A 105 8.70 2.88 11.79
N GLU A 106 9.59 2.20 12.52
CA GLU A 106 11.04 2.19 12.23
C GLU A 106 11.37 1.39 10.96
N ASP A 107 10.75 0.21 10.78
CA ASP A 107 11.12 -0.71 9.70
C ASP A 107 10.33 -0.50 8.41
N PHE A 108 9.08 0.00 8.51
CA PHE A 108 8.16 0.10 7.38
C PHE A 108 7.60 1.50 7.12
N ASP A 109 7.99 2.52 7.90
CA ASP A 109 7.41 3.90 7.82
C ASP A 109 5.88 3.91 8.00
N LEU A 110 5.35 2.98 8.82
CA LEU A 110 3.93 2.83 9.13
C LEU A 110 3.57 3.66 10.37
N HIS A 111 3.07 4.88 10.15
CA HIS A 111 2.70 5.81 11.23
C HIS A 111 1.23 5.71 11.65
N HIS A 112 0.40 5.07 10.84
CA HIS A 112 -1.05 4.93 11.10
C HIS A 112 -1.40 3.46 11.23
N THR A 113 -1.41 2.99 12.47
CA THR A 113 -1.74 1.61 12.81
C THR A 113 -2.91 1.56 13.78
N THR A 114 -3.78 0.58 13.61
CA THR A 114 -4.85 0.25 14.54
C THR A 114 -4.77 -1.24 14.84
N LEU A 115 -4.29 -1.59 16.03
CA LEU A 115 -4.14 -2.96 16.44
C LEU A 115 -5.15 -3.29 17.53
N GLN A 116 -5.99 -4.28 17.28
CA GLN A 116 -6.84 -4.89 18.29
C GLN A 116 -6.04 -5.98 19.00
N VAL A 117 -5.83 -5.79 20.30
CA VAL A 117 -5.08 -6.75 21.11
C VAL A 117 -6.05 -7.69 21.81
N GLU A 118 -5.88 -9.00 21.62
CA GLU A 118 -6.78 -10.05 22.10
C GLU A 118 -6.06 -11.03 23.02
N ARG A 119 -6.79 -11.58 24.00
CA ARG A 119 -6.27 -12.61 24.92
C ARG A 119 -6.54 -14.04 24.47
N SER A 120 -7.37 -14.22 23.46
CA SER A 120 -7.70 -15.51 22.85
C SER A 120 -7.91 -15.33 21.35
N ASP A 121 -7.52 -16.32 20.57
CA ASP A 121 -7.76 -16.32 19.14
C ASP A 121 -9.26 -16.45 18.85
N ARG A 122 -9.84 -15.45 18.16
CA ARG A 122 -11.23 -15.41 17.74
C ARG A 122 -11.40 -15.73 16.25
N SER A 123 -10.35 -16.07 15.56
CA SER A 123 -10.37 -16.33 14.11
C SER A 123 -11.38 -17.41 13.70
N GLU A 124 -11.70 -18.35 14.60
CA GLU A 124 -12.72 -19.38 14.36
C GLU A 124 -14.17 -18.84 14.47
N GLN A 125 -14.40 -17.68 15.05
CA GLN A 125 -15.74 -17.11 15.24
C GLN A 125 -16.19 -16.18 14.10
N GLU A 126 -15.28 -15.67 13.29
CA GLU A 126 -15.58 -14.74 12.19
C GLU A 126 -15.99 -15.42 10.86
N HIS A 127 -15.87 -16.74 10.75
CA HIS A 127 -16.30 -17.49 9.56
C HIS A 127 -17.80 -17.75 9.44
N ILE A 128 -18.65 -17.03 10.24
CA ILE A 128 -20.11 -17.20 10.20
C ILE A 128 -20.77 -15.90 9.69
N HIS A 129 -20.41 -15.48 8.47
CA HIS A 129 -21.29 -14.56 7.72
C HIS A 129 -21.11 -14.76 6.20
#